data_0b50fa966bb055b293bbb7fbed39d857
#
_entry.id   0b50fa966bb055b293bbb7fbed39d857
#
_cell.length_a   1.000
_cell.length_b   1.000
_cell.length_c   1.000
_cell.angle_alpha   90.00
_cell.angle_beta   90.00
_cell.angle_gamma   90.00
#
_symmetry.space_group_name_H-M   'P 1'
#
loop_
_entity.id
_entity.type
_entity.pdbx_description
1 polymer ?
#
loop_
_entity_poly.entity_id
_entity_poly.type
_entity_poly.pdbx_seq_one_letter_code
_entity_poly.pdbx_strand_id
1 'polypeptide(L)'
;MSFLIVCGLNKIVLVAHESTKPGQFVAERAQRLLYKYDRIGPKVVGSVANEVTTVAFLVEEVENIRAAMRSDLYELELDVQQPSGAYMHWQMVNMYQGVQNVVVKISTKSSNSSSYLLVNSHFDSKPSSPGSGDDGTMVVVMLEVLRQVAISGSPFEHPIVFLFNGAEENPLEASHGFITLHKWAGNCKALVNLEVAGSGGRDLLFQSGPNNPWLIKYYYQNAKHPFATTMAEEIFQSGILPSDTDFRIFRDFGDLPGLDMAQISNGYVYHTIFDNVQAVPLDSLQNSGENALSLVRGFANASELYNPEDHSEGHAVFFDYLGLFFVYYTQTTGVILNCCIAVISLVLIPKR
;
A
#
# COMPACT_ATOMS: atom_id res chain seq x y z
N MET A 1 -1.52 0.17 34.35
CA MET A 1 -0.87 -1.02 33.76
C MET A 1 -1.22 -1.23 32.31
N SER A 2 -2.49 -1.22 31.90
CA SER A 2 -2.92 -1.39 30.50
C SER A 2 -2.32 -0.36 29.51
N PHE A 3 -2.24 0.91 29.89
CA PHE A 3 -1.63 1.96 29.06
C PHE A 3 -0.15 1.72 28.77
N LEU A 4 0.62 1.28 29.75
CA LEU A 4 2.05 0.96 29.57
C LEU A 4 2.26 -0.28 28.71
N ILE A 5 1.35 -1.25 28.77
CA ILE A 5 1.39 -2.43 27.91
C ILE A 5 1.12 -2.03 26.47
N VAL A 6 0.08 -1.23 26.20
CA VAL A 6 -0.23 -0.74 24.86
C VAL A 6 0.89 0.12 24.28
N CYS A 7 1.46 1.03 25.07
CA CYS A 7 2.62 1.83 24.66
C CYS A 7 3.87 0.96 24.41
N GLY A 8 4.04 -0.11 25.17
CA GLY A 8 5.15 -1.06 24.98
C GLY A 8 4.99 -1.89 23.72
N LEU A 9 3.79 -2.41 23.45
CA LEU A 9 3.50 -3.22 22.27
C LEU A 9 3.57 -2.42 20.97
N ASN A 10 3.28 -1.13 21.01
CA ASN A 10 3.40 -0.25 19.84
C ASN A 10 4.84 0.14 19.47
N LYS A 11 5.83 -0.20 20.29
CA LYS A 11 7.22 0.24 20.10
C LYS A 11 8.20 -0.88 19.72
N ILE A 12 7.76 -2.13 19.62
CA ILE A 12 8.71 -3.25 19.46
C ILE A 12 8.45 -3.93 18.09
N VAL A 13 8.98 -3.32 17.05
CA VAL A 13 9.32 -4.07 15.83
C VAL A 13 10.84 -4.29 15.86
N LEU A 14 11.25 -5.55 15.88
CA LEU A 14 12.68 -5.88 15.84
C LEU A 14 13.19 -5.62 14.42
N VAL A 15 14.13 -4.71 14.29
CA VAL A 15 14.78 -4.41 13.03
C VAL A 15 15.63 -5.58 12.57
N ALA A 16 15.38 -6.06 11.34
CA ALA A 16 16.20 -7.08 10.72
C ALA A 16 17.48 -6.46 10.13
N HIS A 17 18.62 -7.06 10.45
CA HIS A 17 19.92 -6.64 9.94
C HIS A 17 20.29 -7.38 8.64
N GLU A 18 21.24 -6.86 7.86
CA GLU A 18 21.67 -7.44 6.57
C GLU A 18 22.17 -8.90 6.64
N SER A 19 22.59 -9.35 7.81
CA SER A 19 22.98 -10.73 8.06
C SER A 19 21.80 -11.70 8.17
N THR A 20 20.56 -11.23 8.09
CA THR A 20 19.37 -12.07 8.20
C THR A 20 19.15 -12.90 6.94
N LYS A 21 18.36 -13.97 7.10
CA LYS A 21 18.11 -14.96 6.05
C LYS A 21 17.48 -14.32 4.80
N PRO A 22 17.84 -14.81 3.58
CA PRO A 22 17.16 -14.39 2.36
C PRO A 22 15.63 -14.53 2.47
N GLY A 23 14.90 -13.56 1.89
CA GLY A 23 13.44 -13.57 1.91
C GLY A 23 12.82 -12.86 3.11
N GLN A 24 13.60 -12.18 3.94
CA GLN A 24 13.12 -11.30 4.99
C GLN A 24 13.32 -9.83 4.58
N PHE A 25 12.39 -8.97 4.95
CA PHE A 25 12.53 -7.53 4.73
C PHE A 25 13.69 -6.97 5.58
N VAL A 26 14.47 -6.05 5.02
CA VAL A 26 15.63 -5.45 5.68
C VAL A 26 15.51 -3.92 5.67
N ALA A 27 15.06 -3.36 6.78
CA ALA A 27 14.84 -1.91 6.91
C ALA A 27 16.11 -1.07 6.69
N GLU A 28 17.28 -1.56 7.10
CA GLU A 28 18.55 -0.85 6.88
C GLU A 28 18.87 -0.66 5.38
N ARG A 29 18.47 -1.61 4.53
CA ARG A 29 18.65 -1.50 3.09
C ARG A 29 17.67 -0.50 2.51
N ALA A 30 16.41 -0.56 2.89
CA ALA A 30 15.38 0.42 2.51
C ALA A 30 15.80 1.83 2.96
N GLN A 31 16.30 2.00 4.18
CA GLN A 31 16.77 3.29 4.67
C GLN A 31 17.93 3.87 3.85
N ARG A 32 18.89 3.03 3.40
CA ARG A 32 19.96 3.50 2.50
C ARG A 32 19.41 4.03 1.17
N LEU A 33 18.38 3.40 0.64
CA LEU A 33 17.67 3.91 -0.55
C LEU A 33 16.94 5.22 -0.24
N LEU A 34 16.32 5.32 0.94
CA LEU A 34 15.64 6.54 1.38
C LEU A 34 16.60 7.72 1.51
N TYR A 35 17.83 7.51 1.98
CA TYR A 35 18.86 8.57 1.97
C TYR A 35 19.25 9.04 0.56
N LYS A 36 19.27 8.14 -0.43
CA LYS A 36 19.51 8.53 -1.82
C LYS A 36 18.32 9.32 -2.37
N TYR A 37 17.11 8.85 -2.10
CA TYR A 37 15.86 9.47 -2.51
C TYR A 37 15.68 10.88 -1.90
N ASP A 38 15.94 11.05 -0.60
CA ASP A 38 15.88 12.35 0.11
C ASP A 38 16.77 13.41 -0.53
N ARG A 39 17.98 13.03 -0.97
CA ARG A 39 18.93 13.94 -1.62
C ARG A 39 18.47 14.52 -2.95
N ILE A 40 17.46 13.94 -3.59
CA ILE A 40 16.86 14.48 -4.81
C ILE A 40 16.12 15.78 -4.49
N GLY A 41 15.66 15.95 -3.25
CA GLY A 41 14.87 17.09 -2.82
C GLY A 41 13.40 16.97 -3.22
N PRO A 42 12.65 18.09 -3.23
CA PRO A 42 11.23 18.09 -3.60
C PRO A 42 11.01 17.61 -5.04
N LYS A 43 10.10 16.65 -5.20
CA LYS A 43 9.80 15.96 -6.48
C LYS A 43 8.47 16.40 -7.03
N VAL A 44 8.34 17.71 -7.21
CA VAL A 44 7.11 18.32 -7.71
C VAL A 44 6.82 17.87 -9.14
N VAL A 45 5.59 17.51 -9.44
CA VAL A 45 5.13 17.15 -10.79
C VAL A 45 5.54 18.25 -11.80
N GLY A 46 6.09 17.86 -12.94
CA GLY A 46 6.62 18.79 -13.95
C GLY A 46 8.06 19.24 -13.69
N SER A 47 8.68 18.89 -12.58
CA SER A 47 10.08 19.23 -12.28
C SER A 47 11.05 18.17 -12.80
N VAL A 48 12.30 18.60 -13.09
CA VAL A 48 13.40 17.68 -13.41
C VAL A 48 13.64 16.66 -12.29
N ALA A 49 13.43 17.05 -11.04
CA ALA A 49 13.57 16.16 -9.88
C ALA A 49 12.58 15.00 -9.96
N ASN A 50 11.31 15.26 -10.30
CA ASN A 50 10.27 14.24 -10.47
C ASN A 50 10.48 13.45 -11.76
N GLU A 51 10.43 14.12 -12.92
CA GLU A 51 10.27 13.46 -14.22
C GLU A 51 11.55 12.80 -14.75
N VAL A 52 12.71 13.26 -14.30
CA VAL A 52 14.00 12.76 -14.80
C VAL A 52 14.80 12.09 -13.69
N THR A 53 15.08 12.82 -12.60
CA THR A 53 16.04 12.33 -11.60
C THR A 53 15.47 11.16 -10.80
N THR A 54 14.20 11.24 -10.35
CA THR A 54 13.57 10.18 -9.59
C THR A 54 13.24 8.98 -10.48
N VAL A 55 12.79 9.21 -11.70
CA VAL A 55 12.57 8.11 -12.68
C VAL A 55 13.89 7.37 -12.94
N ALA A 56 15.00 8.08 -13.16
CA ALA A 56 16.30 7.47 -13.36
C ALA A 56 16.77 6.68 -12.12
N PHE A 57 16.58 7.22 -10.92
CA PHE A 57 16.85 6.51 -9.66
C PHE A 57 16.07 5.20 -9.55
N LEU A 58 14.75 5.23 -9.81
CA LEU A 58 13.90 4.05 -9.75
C LEU A 58 14.31 2.99 -10.79
N VAL A 59 14.56 3.42 -12.03
CA VAL A 59 15.02 2.54 -13.11
C VAL A 59 16.35 1.87 -12.74
N GLU A 60 17.31 2.64 -12.22
CA GLU A 60 18.62 2.11 -11.79
C GLU A 60 18.46 1.05 -10.68
N GLU A 61 17.64 1.33 -9.66
CA GLU A 61 17.44 0.38 -8.55
C GLU A 61 16.68 -0.89 -9.02
N VAL A 62 15.74 -0.76 -9.94
CA VAL A 62 15.06 -1.92 -10.57
C VAL A 62 16.04 -2.77 -11.38
N GLU A 63 16.95 -2.15 -12.14
CA GLU A 63 17.99 -2.88 -12.88
C GLU A 63 18.99 -3.59 -11.94
N ASN A 64 19.34 -2.96 -10.81
CA ASN A 64 20.14 -3.59 -9.76
C ASN A 64 19.45 -4.83 -9.17
N ILE A 65 18.11 -4.75 -8.99
CA ILE A 65 17.29 -5.88 -8.54
C ILE A 65 17.27 -6.98 -9.61
N ARG A 66 17.07 -6.62 -10.89
CA ARG A 66 17.08 -7.55 -12.03
C ARG A 66 18.41 -8.30 -12.12
N ALA A 67 19.53 -7.62 -11.92
CA ALA A 67 20.86 -8.24 -11.94
C ALA A 67 21.08 -9.26 -10.82
N ALA A 68 20.40 -9.08 -9.68
CA ALA A 68 20.47 -10.00 -8.54
C ALA A 68 19.38 -11.08 -8.52
N MET A 69 18.40 -11.00 -9.42
CA MET A 69 17.23 -11.85 -9.47
C MET A 69 17.58 -13.32 -9.78
N ARG A 70 16.78 -14.23 -9.24
CA ARG A 70 16.74 -15.64 -9.63
C ARG A 70 16.15 -15.78 -11.05
N SER A 71 16.96 -15.47 -12.07
CA SER A 71 16.55 -15.53 -13.47
C SER A 71 16.18 -16.94 -13.97
N ASP A 72 16.51 -17.98 -13.21
CA ASP A 72 16.03 -19.34 -13.42
C ASP A 72 14.54 -19.52 -13.06
N LEU A 73 14.02 -18.75 -12.11
CA LEU A 73 12.65 -18.84 -11.61
C LEU A 73 11.73 -17.70 -12.10
N TYR A 74 12.26 -16.51 -12.25
CA TYR A 74 11.47 -15.30 -12.45
C TYR A 74 11.79 -14.59 -13.76
N GLU A 75 10.81 -13.81 -14.21
CA GLU A 75 10.93 -12.83 -15.28
C GLU A 75 10.53 -11.46 -14.71
N LEU A 76 11.28 -10.41 -15.08
CA LEU A 76 11.00 -9.04 -14.65
C LEU A 76 10.93 -8.14 -15.87
N GLU A 77 9.81 -7.45 -16.02
CA GLU A 77 9.55 -6.45 -17.05
C GLU A 77 9.48 -5.06 -16.41
N LEU A 78 10.09 -4.08 -17.05
CA LEU A 78 10.06 -2.67 -16.66
C LEU A 78 9.49 -1.84 -17.78
N ASP A 79 8.58 -0.94 -17.45
CA ASP A 79 7.98 0.02 -18.37
C ASP A 79 7.95 1.40 -17.72
N VAL A 80 8.32 2.44 -18.48
CA VAL A 80 8.20 3.84 -18.06
C VAL A 80 7.09 4.46 -18.90
N GLN A 81 5.93 4.62 -18.29
CA GLN A 81 4.75 5.18 -18.94
C GLN A 81 4.70 6.70 -18.73
N GLN A 82 4.32 7.45 -19.77
CA GLN A 82 4.12 8.90 -19.74
C GLN A 82 2.69 9.23 -20.22
N PRO A 83 1.67 8.97 -19.39
CA PRO A 83 0.30 9.15 -19.79
C PRO A 83 -0.12 10.62 -19.79
N SER A 84 -1.12 10.91 -20.64
CA SER A 84 -1.84 12.18 -20.67
C SER A 84 -3.33 11.89 -20.70
N GLY A 85 -4.12 12.68 -20.00
CA GLY A 85 -5.55 12.41 -19.89
C GLY A 85 -6.32 13.51 -19.17
N ALA A 86 -7.58 13.23 -18.94
CA ALA A 86 -8.46 14.08 -18.14
C ALA A 86 -9.56 13.23 -17.48
N TYR A 87 -9.98 13.64 -16.31
CA TYR A 87 -11.08 13.01 -15.58
C TYR A 87 -11.75 13.99 -14.62
N MET A 88 -12.95 13.63 -14.20
CA MET A 88 -13.66 14.40 -13.17
C MET A 88 -13.13 14.01 -11.79
N HIS A 89 -12.57 15.00 -11.09
CA HIS A 89 -12.22 14.88 -9.69
C HIS A 89 -13.08 15.84 -8.88
N TRP A 90 -13.96 15.31 -8.02
CA TRP A 90 -15.04 16.03 -7.37
C TRP A 90 -15.91 16.77 -8.41
N GLN A 91 -15.86 18.11 -8.40
CA GLN A 91 -16.65 18.95 -9.32
C GLN A 91 -15.79 19.66 -10.38
N MET A 92 -14.52 19.27 -10.52
CA MET A 92 -13.57 19.87 -11.44
C MET A 92 -13.09 18.85 -12.46
N VAL A 93 -12.80 19.31 -13.67
CA VAL A 93 -12.06 18.54 -14.65
C VAL A 93 -10.57 18.67 -14.31
N ASN A 94 -9.96 17.56 -13.95
CA ASN A 94 -8.51 17.45 -13.82
C ASN A 94 -7.92 17.04 -15.18
N MET A 95 -6.85 17.69 -15.60
CA MET A 95 -6.17 17.43 -16.87
C MET A 95 -4.67 17.33 -16.63
N TYR A 96 -4.06 16.30 -17.19
CA TYR A 96 -2.61 16.08 -17.05
C TYR A 96 -1.98 15.70 -18.37
N GLN A 97 -0.69 15.96 -18.50
CA GLN A 97 0.09 15.67 -19.70
C GLN A 97 1.50 15.18 -19.34
N GLY A 98 1.84 13.97 -19.80
CA GLY A 98 3.18 13.43 -19.69
C GLY A 98 3.63 13.14 -18.25
N VAL A 99 2.71 12.92 -17.31
CA VAL A 99 3.06 12.50 -15.94
C VAL A 99 3.77 11.16 -15.96
N GLN A 100 4.58 10.86 -14.95
CA GLN A 100 5.49 9.72 -14.98
C GLN A 100 4.96 8.55 -14.17
N ASN A 101 5.03 7.35 -14.73
CA ASN A 101 4.86 6.09 -14.02
C ASN A 101 6.04 5.16 -14.28
N VAL A 102 6.67 4.64 -13.25
CA VAL A 102 7.62 3.54 -13.35
C VAL A 102 6.90 2.25 -12.95
N VAL A 103 6.73 1.34 -13.88
CA VAL A 103 5.90 0.13 -13.69
C VAL A 103 6.77 -1.10 -13.85
N VAL A 104 6.78 -1.94 -12.81
CA VAL A 104 7.59 -3.16 -12.79
C VAL A 104 6.68 -4.37 -12.61
N LYS A 105 6.71 -5.30 -13.55
CA LYS A 105 6.01 -6.58 -13.42
C LYS A 105 7.02 -7.70 -13.17
N ILE A 106 6.83 -8.46 -12.10
CA ILE A 106 7.57 -9.69 -11.85
C ILE A 106 6.62 -10.88 -11.90
N SER A 107 7.02 -11.93 -12.59
CA SER A 107 6.25 -13.17 -12.75
C SER A 107 7.13 -14.40 -12.55
N THR A 108 6.50 -15.48 -12.10
CA THR A 108 7.14 -16.81 -12.05
C THR A 108 7.06 -17.44 -13.44
N LYS A 109 8.16 -17.92 -13.99
CA LYS A 109 8.22 -18.53 -15.33
C LYS A 109 7.33 -19.76 -15.52
N SER A 110 7.00 -20.45 -14.43
CA SER A 110 6.10 -21.60 -14.45
C SER A 110 4.64 -21.26 -14.30
N SER A 111 4.30 -20.00 -13.99
CA SER A 111 2.91 -19.55 -13.88
C SER A 111 2.34 -19.17 -15.25
N ASN A 112 1.06 -19.51 -15.45
CA ASN A 112 0.27 -19.10 -16.60
C ASN A 112 -0.88 -18.15 -16.21
N SER A 113 -0.85 -17.60 -15.00
CA SER A 113 -1.91 -16.70 -14.54
C SER A 113 -1.91 -15.40 -15.33
N SER A 114 -3.10 -14.97 -15.74
CA SER A 114 -3.37 -13.68 -16.36
C SER A 114 -3.93 -12.64 -15.38
N SER A 115 -4.11 -13.01 -14.12
CA SER A 115 -4.58 -12.12 -13.06
C SER A 115 -3.39 -11.62 -12.25
N TYR A 116 -3.28 -10.30 -12.06
CA TYR A 116 -2.14 -9.66 -11.43
C TYR A 116 -2.53 -9.02 -10.10
N LEU A 117 -1.60 -9.03 -9.14
CA LEU A 117 -1.65 -8.18 -7.96
C LEU A 117 -1.02 -6.83 -8.30
N LEU A 118 -1.69 -5.72 -8.00
CA LEU A 118 -1.12 -4.37 -8.06
C LEU A 118 -0.64 -3.96 -6.67
N VAL A 119 0.57 -3.42 -6.60
CA VAL A 119 1.14 -2.76 -5.41
C VAL A 119 1.50 -1.34 -5.82
N ASN A 120 0.95 -0.33 -5.15
CA ASN A 120 1.09 1.07 -5.51
C ASN A 120 1.65 1.92 -4.38
N SER A 121 2.42 2.93 -4.75
CA SER A 121 2.89 4.04 -3.94
C SER A 121 3.33 5.17 -4.87
N HIS A 122 3.37 6.42 -4.40
CA HIS A 122 3.78 7.54 -5.22
C HIS A 122 5.18 8.06 -4.87
N PHE A 123 5.83 8.67 -5.87
CA PHE A 123 7.17 9.23 -5.68
C PHE A 123 7.25 10.75 -5.84
N ASP A 124 6.17 11.41 -6.20
CA ASP A 124 6.09 12.86 -6.19
C ASP A 124 5.93 13.41 -4.77
N SER A 125 6.08 14.69 -4.61
CA SER A 125 5.94 15.37 -3.31
C SER A 125 5.48 16.81 -3.47
N LYS A 126 4.95 17.39 -2.41
CA LYS A 126 4.60 18.82 -2.37
C LYS A 126 5.83 19.72 -2.55
N PRO A 127 5.66 20.95 -3.07
CA PRO A 127 6.77 21.86 -3.41
C PRO A 127 7.75 22.16 -2.28
N SER A 128 7.29 22.12 -1.02
CA SER A 128 8.12 22.39 0.15
C SER A 128 8.66 21.13 0.82
N SER A 129 8.22 19.95 0.42
CA SER A 129 8.54 18.68 1.08
C SER A 129 9.58 17.88 0.31
N PRO A 130 10.66 17.38 0.96
CA PRO A 130 11.49 16.34 0.36
C PRO A 130 10.74 15.03 0.07
N GLY A 131 9.58 14.80 0.72
CA GLY A 131 8.75 13.63 0.52
C GLY A 131 9.42 12.32 0.96
N SER A 132 10.16 12.32 2.07
CA SER A 132 10.83 11.11 2.54
C SER A 132 9.92 10.23 3.37
N GLY A 133 8.99 10.83 4.13
CA GLY A 133 7.86 10.14 4.72
C GLY A 133 6.85 9.85 3.62
N ASP A 134 6.28 10.90 3.08
CA ASP A 134 5.20 10.94 2.11
C ASP A 134 5.72 11.14 0.67
N ASP A 135 5.83 10.13 -0.18
CA ASP A 135 5.62 8.72 0.10
C ASP A 135 6.93 7.91 -0.13
N GLY A 136 8.08 8.58 0.02
CA GLY A 136 9.42 7.99 -0.17
C GLY A 136 9.64 6.75 0.70
N THR A 137 9.04 6.69 1.90
CA THR A 137 9.05 5.51 2.77
C THR A 137 8.46 4.30 2.04
N MET A 138 7.29 4.43 1.43
CA MET A 138 6.65 3.30 0.76
C MET A 138 7.31 2.99 -0.59
N VAL A 139 7.84 3.98 -1.29
CA VAL A 139 8.68 3.77 -2.48
C VAL A 139 9.86 2.82 -2.17
N VAL A 140 10.63 3.09 -1.11
CA VAL A 140 11.77 2.24 -0.77
C VAL A 140 11.37 0.91 -0.14
N VAL A 141 10.22 0.85 0.53
CA VAL A 141 9.61 -0.40 0.99
C VAL A 141 9.27 -1.27 -0.21
N MET A 142 8.62 -0.72 -1.23
CA MET A 142 8.28 -1.46 -2.45
C MET A 142 9.52 -1.96 -3.20
N LEU A 143 10.59 -1.16 -3.30
CA LEU A 143 11.86 -1.58 -3.92
C LEU A 143 12.48 -2.75 -3.15
N GLU A 144 12.49 -2.72 -1.82
CA GLU A 144 13.03 -3.81 -1.02
C GLU A 144 12.13 -5.05 -1.06
N VAL A 145 10.80 -4.90 -1.09
CA VAL A 145 9.83 -5.99 -1.28
C VAL A 145 10.06 -6.66 -2.63
N LEU A 146 10.14 -5.89 -3.72
CA LEU A 146 10.46 -6.40 -5.06
C LEU A 146 11.78 -7.19 -5.06
N ARG A 147 12.83 -6.65 -4.42
CA ARG A 147 14.10 -7.32 -4.26
C ARG A 147 13.95 -8.66 -3.54
N GLN A 148 13.24 -8.70 -2.39
CA GLN A 148 13.07 -9.92 -1.60
C GLN A 148 12.23 -10.98 -2.35
N VAL A 149 11.28 -10.57 -3.17
CA VAL A 149 10.53 -11.46 -4.07
C VAL A 149 11.47 -12.00 -5.15
N ALA A 150 12.22 -11.13 -5.83
CA ALA A 150 13.08 -11.48 -6.96
C ALA A 150 14.23 -12.43 -6.60
N ILE A 151 14.79 -12.33 -5.38
CA ILE A 151 15.88 -13.21 -4.93
C ILE A 151 15.38 -14.45 -4.19
N SER A 152 14.08 -14.57 -3.92
CA SER A 152 13.51 -15.70 -3.20
C SER A 152 13.59 -16.99 -4.02
N GLY A 153 13.56 -18.12 -3.34
CA GLY A 153 13.41 -19.43 -3.99
C GLY A 153 11.97 -19.93 -4.01
N SER A 154 11.00 -19.07 -3.72
CA SER A 154 9.58 -19.44 -3.54
C SER A 154 8.76 -18.90 -4.71
N PRO A 155 8.44 -19.71 -5.72
CA PRO A 155 7.55 -19.34 -6.81
C PRO A 155 6.19 -18.88 -6.28
N PHE A 156 5.55 -18.00 -7.03
CA PHE A 156 4.19 -17.50 -6.75
C PHE A 156 3.32 -17.64 -8.01
N GLU A 157 2.01 -17.64 -7.81
CA GLU A 157 1.05 -17.99 -8.86
C GLU A 157 0.69 -16.80 -9.74
N HIS A 158 0.39 -15.64 -9.14
CA HIS A 158 -0.08 -14.47 -9.86
C HIS A 158 1.04 -13.44 -10.04
N PRO A 159 1.28 -12.92 -11.25
CA PRO A 159 2.22 -11.82 -11.46
C PRO A 159 1.92 -10.63 -10.55
N ILE A 160 2.99 -9.97 -10.12
CA ILE A 160 2.92 -8.79 -9.25
C ILE A 160 3.35 -7.59 -10.07
N VAL A 161 2.52 -6.56 -10.10
CA VAL A 161 2.82 -5.26 -10.71
C VAL A 161 3.10 -4.27 -9.61
N PHE A 162 4.30 -3.71 -9.58
CA PHE A 162 4.68 -2.59 -8.72
C PHE A 162 4.56 -1.31 -9.53
N LEU A 163 3.72 -0.41 -9.09
CA LEU A 163 3.51 0.90 -9.68
C LEU A 163 4.10 1.98 -8.77
N PHE A 164 5.14 2.62 -9.24
CA PHE A 164 5.67 3.85 -8.65
C PHE A 164 5.12 5.00 -9.48
N ASN A 165 4.10 5.67 -8.98
CA ASN A 165 3.47 6.77 -9.71
C ASN A 165 4.03 8.12 -9.30
N GLY A 166 4.09 9.07 -10.22
CA GLY A 166 4.77 10.34 -10.02
C GLY A 166 3.88 11.57 -10.04
N ALA A 167 2.58 11.40 -9.79
CA ALA A 167 1.62 12.51 -9.75
C ALA A 167 0.37 12.15 -8.93
N GLU A 168 0.55 11.81 -7.67
CA GLU A 168 -0.50 11.63 -6.68
C GLU A 168 -0.91 12.99 -6.10
N GLU A 169 0.06 13.79 -5.71
CA GLU A 169 -0.07 15.07 -5.03
C GLU A 169 -0.70 16.19 -5.89
N ASN A 170 -0.67 16.02 -7.20
CA ASN A 170 -1.56 16.67 -8.15
C ASN A 170 -2.73 15.70 -8.35
N PRO A 171 -3.97 16.06 -8.04
CA PRO A 171 -4.99 15.10 -7.61
C PRO A 171 -4.99 13.78 -8.38
N LEU A 172 -4.15 12.79 -7.96
CA LEU A 172 -4.17 11.37 -8.36
C LEU A 172 -4.02 11.13 -9.89
N GLU A 173 -3.20 11.96 -10.58
CA GLU A 173 -3.14 11.97 -12.05
C GLU A 173 -2.46 10.74 -12.64
N ALA A 174 -1.34 10.31 -12.04
CA ALA A 174 -0.56 9.22 -12.59
C ALA A 174 -1.21 7.86 -12.37
N SER A 175 -1.90 7.65 -11.25
CA SER A 175 -2.72 6.46 -11.00
C SER A 175 -3.89 6.36 -12.00
N HIS A 176 -4.54 7.48 -12.32
CA HIS A 176 -5.56 7.52 -13.38
C HIS A 176 -4.96 7.14 -14.74
N GLY A 177 -3.79 7.68 -15.07
CA GLY A 177 -3.07 7.35 -16.30
C GLY A 177 -2.69 5.87 -16.40
N PHE A 178 -2.31 5.25 -15.25
CA PHE A 178 -2.02 3.83 -15.22
C PHE A 178 -3.28 3.01 -15.44
N ILE A 179 -4.30 3.19 -14.62
CA ILE A 179 -5.47 2.30 -14.63
C ILE A 179 -6.27 2.37 -15.93
N THR A 180 -6.25 3.52 -16.62
CA THR A 180 -7.01 3.72 -17.87
C THR A 180 -6.22 3.41 -19.14
N LEU A 181 -4.88 3.52 -19.12
CA LEU A 181 -4.07 3.49 -20.34
C LEU A 181 -2.96 2.45 -20.35
N HIS A 182 -2.57 1.89 -19.19
CA HIS A 182 -1.44 0.97 -19.16
C HIS A 182 -1.83 -0.43 -19.61
N LYS A 183 -0.95 -1.07 -20.39
CA LYS A 183 -1.18 -2.42 -20.99
C LYS A 183 -1.43 -3.54 -19.94
N TRP A 184 -0.98 -3.38 -18.71
CA TRP A 184 -1.17 -4.37 -17.65
C TRP A 184 -2.36 -4.07 -16.72
N ALA A 185 -2.94 -2.88 -16.82
CA ALA A 185 -4.00 -2.45 -15.90
C ALA A 185 -5.21 -3.39 -15.89
N GLY A 186 -5.69 -3.80 -17.05
CA GLY A 186 -6.86 -4.68 -17.18
C GLY A 186 -6.68 -6.09 -16.59
N ASN A 187 -5.43 -6.50 -16.33
CA ASN A 187 -5.12 -7.77 -15.69
C ASN A 187 -4.99 -7.65 -14.16
N CYS A 188 -4.86 -6.45 -13.60
CA CYS A 188 -4.85 -6.23 -12.16
C CYS A 188 -6.22 -6.58 -11.57
N LYS A 189 -6.24 -7.42 -10.53
CA LYS A 189 -7.47 -7.96 -9.93
C LYS A 189 -7.57 -7.70 -8.43
N ALA A 190 -6.50 -7.29 -7.79
CA ALA A 190 -6.47 -6.78 -6.42
C ALA A 190 -5.36 -5.74 -6.28
N LEU A 191 -5.52 -4.85 -5.30
CA LEU A 191 -4.63 -3.75 -4.99
C LEU A 191 -4.14 -3.82 -3.54
N VAL A 192 -2.87 -3.51 -3.34
CA VAL A 192 -2.31 -3.07 -2.06
C VAL A 192 -1.77 -1.67 -2.27
N ASN A 193 -2.49 -0.67 -1.80
CA ASN A 193 -2.07 0.73 -1.80
C ASN A 193 -1.32 1.04 -0.52
N LEU A 194 -0.15 1.62 -0.65
CA LEU A 194 0.74 2.01 0.44
C LEU A 194 0.88 3.52 0.44
N GLU A 195 0.71 4.13 1.62
CA GLU A 195 0.58 5.57 1.77
C GLU A 195 1.21 6.06 3.08
N VAL A 196 1.48 7.36 3.16
CA VAL A 196 1.96 8.00 4.38
C VAL A 196 1.31 9.38 4.57
N ALA A 197 0.68 9.59 5.71
CA ALA A 197 0.20 10.90 6.16
C ALA A 197 0.97 11.39 7.41
N GLY A 198 2.29 11.16 7.42
CA GLY A 198 3.17 11.47 8.54
C GLY A 198 4.61 11.11 8.25
N SER A 199 5.29 10.45 9.19
CA SER A 199 6.66 9.98 8.97
C SER A 199 6.99 8.69 9.72
N GLY A 200 5.99 7.93 10.15
CA GLY A 200 6.24 6.70 10.86
C GLY A 200 5.05 6.12 11.60
N GLY A 201 5.33 5.17 12.47
CA GLY A 201 4.34 4.41 13.21
C GLY A 201 4.02 3.07 12.55
N ARG A 202 2.82 2.57 12.82
CA ARG A 202 2.29 1.35 12.23
C ARG A 202 1.42 1.70 11.02
N ASP A 203 1.37 0.81 10.04
CA ASP A 203 0.46 0.99 8.90
C ASP A 203 -0.98 0.75 9.34
N LEU A 204 -1.79 1.78 9.34
CA LEU A 204 -3.22 1.67 9.56
C LEU A 204 -3.89 1.22 8.26
N LEU A 205 -4.51 0.05 8.27
CA LEU A 205 -5.49 -0.32 7.25
C LEU A 205 -6.77 0.48 7.51
N PHE A 206 -7.07 1.44 6.65
CA PHE A 206 -8.19 2.37 6.82
C PHE A 206 -9.22 2.30 5.70
N GLN A 207 -8.94 1.61 4.59
CA GLN A 207 -9.91 1.30 3.55
C GLN A 207 -9.71 -0.11 3.00
N SER A 208 -10.80 -0.78 2.66
CA SER A 208 -10.83 -2.09 2.02
C SER A 208 -12.02 -2.20 1.07
N GLY A 209 -11.87 -2.96 0.01
CA GLY A 209 -12.96 -3.17 -0.95
C GLY A 209 -12.77 -2.41 -2.27
N PRO A 210 -13.82 -2.02 -2.99
CA PRO A 210 -15.25 -2.18 -2.63
C PRO A 210 -15.64 -3.66 -2.54
N ASN A 211 -16.54 -3.97 -1.63
CA ASN A 211 -16.94 -5.36 -1.38
C ASN A 211 -15.74 -6.30 -1.09
N ASN A 212 -15.71 -7.51 -1.64
CA ASN A 212 -14.54 -8.40 -1.59
C ASN A 212 -14.01 -8.69 -0.16
N PRO A 213 -14.84 -9.23 0.75
CA PRO A 213 -14.44 -9.45 2.16
C PRO A 213 -13.27 -10.43 2.30
N TRP A 214 -12.94 -11.18 1.25
CA TRP A 214 -11.77 -12.06 1.20
C TRP A 214 -10.46 -11.30 1.36
N LEU A 215 -10.38 -10.02 0.95
CA LEU A 215 -9.20 -9.17 1.14
C LEU A 215 -8.81 -9.08 2.62
N ILE A 216 -9.80 -8.85 3.49
CA ILE A 216 -9.59 -8.77 4.94
C ILE A 216 -9.16 -10.11 5.53
N LYS A 217 -9.68 -11.24 5.00
CA LYS A 217 -9.21 -12.58 5.38
C LYS A 217 -7.71 -12.73 5.08
N TYR A 218 -7.26 -12.31 3.89
CA TYR A 218 -5.82 -12.36 3.52
C TYR A 218 -4.99 -11.40 4.36
N TYR A 219 -5.49 -10.20 4.64
CA TYR A 219 -4.84 -9.29 5.57
C TYR A 219 -4.66 -9.93 6.95
N TYR A 220 -5.70 -10.48 7.51
CA TYR A 220 -5.65 -11.18 8.80
C TYR A 220 -4.64 -12.32 8.83
N GLN A 221 -4.57 -13.11 7.76
CA GLN A 221 -3.69 -14.28 7.68
C GLN A 221 -2.22 -13.92 7.45
N ASN A 222 -1.95 -12.79 6.81
CA ASN A 222 -0.61 -12.46 6.32
C ASN A 222 0.02 -11.24 6.99
N ALA A 223 -0.73 -10.22 7.41
CA ALA A 223 -0.13 -9.05 8.06
C ALA A 223 0.64 -9.46 9.32
N LYS A 224 1.92 -9.11 9.38
CA LYS A 224 2.79 -9.40 10.53
C LYS A 224 2.46 -8.54 11.74
N HIS A 225 2.06 -7.32 11.47
CA HIS A 225 1.78 -6.28 12.45
C HIS A 225 0.40 -5.66 12.16
N PRO A 226 -0.71 -6.42 12.27
CA PRO A 226 -2.01 -5.94 11.87
C PRO A 226 -2.45 -4.75 12.72
N PHE A 227 -2.85 -3.68 12.05
CA PHE A 227 -3.37 -2.46 12.67
C PHE A 227 -4.44 -1.88 11.76
N ALA A 228 -5.71 -1.84 12.20
CA ALA A 228 -6.82 -1.53 11.32
C ALA A 228 -8.06 -1.05 12.07
N THR A 229 -8.92 -0.28 11.41
CA THR A 229 -10.21 0.13 11.96
C THR A 229 -11.23 0.51 10.89
N THR A 230 -12.36 -0.14 10.88
CA THR A 230 -13.51 0.18 10.03
C THR A 230 -14.03 1.61 10.29
N MET A 231 -13.81 2.17 11.48
CA MET A 231 -14.23 3.56 11.75
C MET A 231 -13.47 4.55 10.85
N ALA A 232 -12.20 4.30 10.55
CA ALA A 232 -11.47 5.13 9.60
C ALA A 232 -12.02 4.97 8.18
N GLU A 233 -12.39 3.75 7.77
CA GLU A 233 -13.05 3.48 6.49
C GLU A 233 -14.34 4.28 6.33
N GLU A 234 -15.23 4.24 7.33
CA GLU A 234 -16.48 4.99 7.34
C GLU A 234 -16.25 6.51 7.23
N ILE A 235 -15.23 7.04 7.91
CA ILE A 235 -14.89 8.46 7.85
C ILE A 235 -14.42 8.87 6.46
N PHE A 236 -13.54 8.07 5.82
CA PHE A 236 -13.05 8.32 4.46
C PHE A 236 -14.16 8.19 3.43
N GLN A 237 -14.91 7.09 3.45
CA GLN A 237 -15.99 6.84 2.49
C GLN A 237 -17.17 7.81 2.62
N SER A 238 -17.42 8.36 3.82
CA SER A 238 -18.46 9.36 4.03
C SER A 238 -18.14 10.73 3.40
N GLY A 239 -16.91 10.97 2.96
CA GLY A 239 -16.47 12.25 2.42
C GLY A 239 -16.34 13.38 3.47
N ILE A 240 -16.35 13.05 4.77
CA ILE A 240 -16.11 14.01 5.85
C ILE A 240 -14.69 14.56 5.79
N LEU A 241 -13.73 13.71 5.43
CA LEU A 241 -12.36 14.13 5.17
C LEU A 241 -12.22 14.52 3.69
N PRO A 242 -11.81 15.76 3.39
CA PRO A 242 -11.55 16.22 2.03
C PRO A 242 -10.15 15.75 1.59
N SER A 243 -9.90 14.46 1.68
CA SER A 243 -8.64 13.82 1.32
C SER A 243 -8.93 12.47 0.67
N ASP A 244 -8.12 12.11 -0.30
CA ASP A 244 -8.17 10.84 -1.00
C ASP A 244 -6.75 10.31 -1.18
N THR A 245 -6.63 9.04 -1.56
CA THR A 245 -5.40 8.40 -2.00
C THR A 245 -5.61 7.81 -3.40
N ASP A 246 -4.56 7.31 -4.01
CA ASP A 246 -4.64 6.59 -5.29
C ASP A 246 -5.64 5.43 -5.28
N PHE A 247 -5.92 4.85 -4.11
CA PHE A 247 -6.93 3.81 -3.93
C PHE A 247 -8.28 4.19 -4.54
N ARG A 248 -8.69 5.46 -4.38
CA ARG A 248 -9.93 5.97 -4.99
C ARG A 248 -9.93 5.84 -6.51
N ILE A 249 -8.84 6.18 -7.16
CA ILE A 249 -8.74 6.11 -8.63
C ILE A 249 -8.82 4.66 -9.11
N PHE A 250 -8.12 3.76 -8.45
CA PHE A 250 -8.18 2.35 -8.80
C PHE A 250 -9.56 1.74 -8.58
N ARG A 251 -10.25 2.16 -7.52
CA ARG A 251 -11.64 1.78 -7.24
C ARG A 251 -12.61 2.35 -8.28
N ASP A 252 -12.56 3.65 -8.52
CA ASP A 252 -13.61 4.38 -9.27
C ASP A 252 -13.44 4.22 -10.80
N PHE A 253 -12.22 4.07 -11.31
CA PHE A 253 -11.92 3.96 -12.74
C PHE A 253 -11.48 2.56 -13.16
N GLY A 254 -11.02 1.74 -12.23
CA GLY A 254 -10.54 0.39 -12.50
C GLY A 254 -11.45 -0.72 -12.00
N ASP A 255 -12.47 -0.39 -11.20
CA ASP A 255 -13.28 -1.35 -10.44
C ASP A 255 -12.40 -2.36 -9.69
N LEU A 256 -11.24 -1.88 -9.20
CA LEU A 256 -10.19 -2.69 -8.62
C LEU A 256 -10.32 -2.71 -7.10
N PRO A 257 -10.68 -3.85 -6.50
CA PRO A 257 -10.76 -3.97 -5.06
C PRO A 257 -9.36 -4.07 -4.44
N GLY A 258 -9.21 -3.54 -3.22
CA GLY A 258 -7.90 -3.55 -2.58
C GLY A 258 -7.91 -3.23 -1.10
N LEU A 259 -6.71 -3.06 -0.60
CA LEU A 259 -6.39 -2.57 0.74
C LEU A 259 -5.69 -1.22 0.61
N ASP A 260 -6.08 -0.27 1.45
CA ASP A 260 -5.45 1.04 1.55
C ASP A 260 -4.86 1.22 2.96
N MET A 261 -3.54 1.35 3.03
CA MET A 261 -2.78 1.34 4.29
C MET A 261 -1.88 2.56 4.37
N ALA A 262 -1.89 3.26 5.52
CA ALA A 262 -1.07 4.46 5.72
C ALA A 262 -0.37 4.50 7.07
N GLN A 263 0.86 5.01 7.10
CA GLN A 263 1.49 5.49 8.32
C GLN A 263 0.93 6.89 8.65
N ILE A 264 0.45 7.07 9.88
CA ILE A 264 -0.22 8.31 10.30
C ILE A 264 0.45 9.00 11.50
N SER A 265 1.51 8.42 12.04
CA SER A 265 2.22 9.02 13.19
C SER A 265 3.07 10.20 12.75
N ASN A 266 3.29 11.14 13.68
CA ASN A 266 4.11 12.34 13.41
C ASN A 266 3.57 13.21 12.25
N GLY A 267 2.25 13.29 12.10
CA GLY A 267 1.58 13.97 10.98
C GLY A 267 1.88 15.46 10.84
N TYR A 268 2.45 16.11 11.85
CA TYR A 268 2.83 17.53 11.78
C TYR A 268 4.03 17.80 10.86
N VAL A 269 4.80 16.79 10.46
CA VAL A 269 5.88 16.95 9.45
C VAL A 269 5.36 16.83 8.04
N TYR A 270 4.20 16.18 7.85
CA TYR A 270 3.54 15.93 6.58
C TYR A 270 3.39 17.20 5.74
N HIS A 271 3.77 17.13 4.46
CA HIS A 271 3.75 18.25 3.51
C HIS A 271 4.64 19.46 3.90
N THR A 272 5.64 19.27 4.75
CA THR A 272 6.56 20.33 5.17
C THR A 272 8.02 20.01 4.84
N ILE A 273 8.90 20.99 5.02
CA ILE A 273 10.36 20.80 4.90
C ILE A 273 10.93 19.79 5.93
N PHE A 274 10.16 19.44 6.94
CA PHE A 274 10.55 18.49 7.97
C PHE A 274 10.23 17.04 7.62
N ASP A 275 9.53 16.81 6.53
CA ASP A 275 9.29 15.47 5.98
C ASP A 275 10.52 14.96 5.24
N ASN A 276 11.61 14.76 5.97
CA ASN A 276 12.91 14.32 5.50
C ASN A 276 13.30 12.98 6.11
N VAL A 277 14.38 12.37 5.62
CA VAL A 277 14.81 11.03 6.05
C VAL A 277 15.09 10.92 7.57
N GLN A 278 15.45 12.02 8.25
CA GLN A 278 15.69 12.04 9.68
C GLN A 278 14.40 11.88 10.49
N ALA A 279 13.25 12.21 9.92
CA ALA A 279 11.95 12.06 10.53
C ALA A 279 11.39 10.62 10.43
N VAL A 280 11.98 9.76 9.59
CA VAL A 280 11.50 8.39 9.34
C VAL A 280 12.21 7.39 10.26
N PRO A 281 11.51 6.77 11.22
CA PRO A 281 12.10 5.78 12.13
C PRO A 281 12.37 4.45 11.40
N LEU A 282 13.47 3.80 11.77
CA LEU A 282 13.87 2.53 11.14
C LEU A 282 12.91 1.38 11.48
N ASP A 283 12.34 1.37 12.66
CA ASP A 283 11.34 0.38 13.09
C ASP A 283 10.02 0.54 12.34
N SER A 284 9.66 1.75 11.94
CA SER A 284 8.49 1.99 11.07
C SER A 284 8.72 1.43 9.67
N LEU A 285 9.91 1.64 9.07
CA LEU A 285 10.30 0.98 7.81
C LEU A 285 10.23 -0.54 7.91
N GLN A 286 10.68 -1.12 9.04
CA GLN A 286 10.61 -2.57 9.25
C GLN A 286 9.16 -3.05 9.36
N ASN A 287 8.32 -2.32 10.09
CA ASN A 287 6.89 -2.62 10.26
C ASN A 287 6.19 -2.69 8.90
N SER A 288 6.27 -1.62 8.11
CA SER A 288 5.63 -1.53 6.79
C SER A 288 6.20 -2.55 5.82
N GLY A 289 7.51 -2.73 5.84
CA GLY A 289 8.16 -3.67 4.94
C GLY A 289 7.80 -5.13 5.23
N GLU A 290 7.69 -5.53 6.49
CA GLU A 290 7.25 -6.88 6.88
C GLU A 290 5.79 -7.12 6.52
N ASN A 291 4.91 -6.13 6.75
CA ASN A 291 3.51 -6.19 6.33
C ASN A 291 3.41 -6.30 4.81
N ALA A 292 4.00 -5.37 4.07
CA ALA A 292 3.94 -5.33 2.61
C ALA A 292 4.48 -6.63 1.98
N LEU A 293 5.67 -7.10 2.40
CA LEU A 293 6.25 -8.34 1.88
C LEU A 293 5.35 -9.55 2.13
N SER A 294 4.77 -9.64 3.30
CA SER A 294 3.92 -10.76 3.69
C SER A 294 2.58 -10.74 2.96
N LEU A 295 1.96 -9.56 2.82
CA LEU A 295 0.72 -9.36 2.07
C LEU A 295 0.93 -9.64 0.58
N VAL A 296 1.99 -9.10 -0.02
CA VAL A 296 2.32 -9.35 -1.43
C VAL A 296 2.46 -10.85 -1.71
N ARG A 297 3.16 -11.59 -0.84
CA ARG A 297 3.29 -13.05 -0.98
C ARG A 297 1.97 -13.77 -0.79
N GLY A 298 1.15 -13.34 0.16
CA GLY A 298 -0.17 -13.91 0.41
C GLY A 298 -1.09 -13.72 -0.79
N PHE A 299 -1.22 -12.50 -1.27
CA PHE A 299 -2.09 -12.17 -2.41
C PHE A 299 -1.58 -12.76 -3.73
N ALA A 300 -0.27 -12.79 -3.97
CA ALA A 300 0.29 -13.40 -5.19
C ALA A 300 0.04 -14.92 -5.28
N ASN A 301 -0.50 -15.54 -4.23
CA ASN A 301 -0.92 -16.94 -4.20
C ASN A 301 -2.42 -17.11 -3.86
N ALA A 302 -3.20 -16.04 -3.93
CA ALA A 302 -4.61 -16.08 -3.58
C ALA A 302 -5.44 -16.75 -4.68
N SER A 303 -6.14 -17.82 -4.34
CA SER A 303 -7.03 -18.53 -5.29
C SER A 303 -8.16 -17.63 -5.81
N GLU A 304 -8.58 -16.67 -5.02
CA GLU A 304 -9.63 -15.71 -5.33
C GLU A 304 -9.26 -14.78 -6.51
N LEU A 305 -7.96 -14.60 -6.79
CA LEU A 305 -7.52 -13.81 -7.95
C LEU A 305 -7.79 -14.45 -9.31
N TYR A 306 -8.07 -15.75 -9.37
CA TYR A 306 -8.50 -16.38 -10.63
C TYR A 306 -9.89 -15.92 -11.08
N ASN A 307 -10.82 -15.77 -10.14
CA ASN A 307 -12.20 -15.38 -10.38
C ASN A 307 -12.67 -14.43 -9.27
N PRO A 308 -12.15 -13.20 -9.18
CA PRO A 308 -12.46 -12.28 -8.08
C PRO A 308 -13.96 -11.92 -8.00
N GLU A 309 -14.67 -11.97 -9.13
CA GLU A 309 -16.11 -11.71 -9.21
C GLU A 309 -16.94 -12.73 -8.42
N ASP A 310 -16.48 -14.00 -8.34
CA ASP A 310 -17.15 -15.05 -7.58
C ASP A 310 -17.05 -14.83 -6.05
N HIS A 311 -16.18 -13.94 -5.61
CA HIS A 311 -15.86 -13.65 -4.22
C HIS A 311 -16.18 -12.21 -3.81
N SER A 312 -16.81 -11.46 -4.72
CA SER A 312 -17.02 -10.01 -4.56
C SER A 312 -18.13 -9.65 -3.56
N GLU A 313 -19.08 -10.55 -3.26
CA GLU A 313 -20.26 -10.21 -2.47
C GLU A 313 -19.94 -9.99 -0.99
N GLY A 314 -20.51 -8.91 -0.43
CA GLY A 314 -20.51 -8.58 1.00
C GLY A 314 -19.40 -7.65 1.43
N HIS A 315 -19.47 -7.26 2.70
CA HIS A 315 -18.49 -6.40 3.37
C HIS A 315 -17.93 -7.09 4.61
N ALA A 316 -16.71 -6.73 4.99
CA ALA A 316 -16.09 -7.12 6.25
C ALA A 316 -16.11 -5.96 7.24
N VAL A 317 -16.36 -6.27 8.50
CA VAL A 317 -16.06 -5.39 9.64
C VAL A 317 -14.75 -5.84 10.23
N PHE A 318 -13.82 -4.93 10.44
CA PHE A 318 -12.47 -5.27 10.88
C PHE A 318 -11.89 -4.20 11.81
N PHE A 319 -11.15 -4.62 12.80
CA PHE A 319 -10.43 -3.73 13.70
C PHE A 319 -9.35 -4.50 14.47
N ASP A 320 -8.35 -3.80 14.96
CA ASP A 320 -7.48 -4.35 15.98
C ASP A 320 -8.02 -4.01 17.38
N TYR A 321 -7.87 -4.92 18.31
CA TYR A 321 -8.21 -4.68 19.71
C TYR A 321 -6.96 -4.28 20.49
N LEU A 322 -6.77 -2.96 20.67
CA LEU A 322 -5.67 -2.35 21.41
C LEU A 322 -4.27 -2.80 20.94
N GLY A 323 -4.11 -3.16 19.67
CA GLY A 323 -2.86 -3.70 19.14
C GLY A 323 -2.51 -5.12 19.59
N LEU A 324 -3.41 -5.81 20.30
CA LEU A 324 -3.19 -7.15 20.87
C LEU A 324 -3.59 -8.26 19.90
N PHE A 325 -4.73 -8.12 19.25
CA PHE A 325 -5.22 -9.06 18.25
C PHE A 325 -6.14 -8.38 17.27
N PHE A 326 -6.25 -8.96 16.09
CA PHE A 326 -7.11 -8.50 15.01
C PHE A 326 -8.43 -9.24 15.02
N VAL A 327 -9.52 -8.53 14.83
CA VAL A 327 -10.89 -9.05 14.74
C VAL A 327 -11.44 -8.72 13.36
N TYR A 328 -12.06 -9.71 12.72
CA TYR A 328 -12.86 -9.46 11.52
C TYR A 328 -14.05 -10.41 11.45
N TYR A 329 -15.12 -9.95 10.84
CA TYR A 329 -16.32 -10.74 10.56
C TYR A 329 -17.11 -10.10 9.42
N THR A 330 -18.06 -10.86 8.85
CA THR A 330 -18.92 -10.33 7.80
C THR A 330 -19.92 -9.32 8.36
N GLN A 331 -20.34 -8.35 7.55
CA GLN A 331 -21.36 -7.38 7.92
C GLN A 331 -22.65 -8.08 8.45
N THR A 332 -23.06 -9.18 7.82
CA THR A 332 -24.22 -9.99 8.29
C THR A 332 -24.01 -10.48 9.72
N THR A 333 -22.83 -10.99 10.05
CA THR A 333 -22.49 -11.39 11.42
C THR A 333 -22.56 -10.20 12.37
N GLY A 334 -22.09 -9.04 11.96
CA GLY A 334 -22.18 -7.80 12.75
C GLY A 334 -23.62 -7.40 13.05
N VAL A 335 -24.49 -7.45 12.06
CA VAL A 335 -25.94 -7.17 12.25
C VAL A 335 -26.57 -8.14 13.24
N ILE A 336 -26.29 -9.44 13.10
CA ILE A 336 -26.80 -10.47 14.04
C ILE A 336 -26.30 -10.18 15.47
N LEU A 337 -25.03 -9.92 15.66
CA LEU A 337 -24.44 -9.61 16.98
C LEU A 337 -25.10 -8.38 17.60
N ASN A 338 -25.24 -7.28 16.83
CA ASN A 338 -25.87 -6.07 17.29
C ASN A 338 -27.35 -6.28 17.68
N CYS A 339 -28.10 -7.04 16.89
CA CYS A 339 -29.47 -7.40 17.24
C CYS A 339 -29.55 -8.23 18.53
N CYS A 340 -28.67 -9.21 18.69
CA CYS A 340 -28.61 -10.02 19.92
C CYS A 340 -28.28 -9.15 21.15
N ILE A 341 -27.31 -8.26 21.04
CA ILE A 341 -26.93 -7.34 22.13
C ILE A 341 -28.13 -6.42 22.48
N ALA A 342 -28.80 -5.87 21.47
CA ALA A 342 -29.97 -5.02 21.69
C ALA A 342 -31.10 -5.78 22.43
N VAL A 343 -31.43 -6.99 22.01
CA VAL A 343 -32.43 -7.83 22.67
C VAL A 343 -32.05 -8.15 24.11
N ILE A 344 -30.82 -8.58 24.36
CA ILE A 344 -30.30 -8.87 25.70
C ILE A 344 -30.40 -7.61 26.58
N SER A 345 -29.98 -6.46 26.07
CA SER A 345 -30.02 -5.19 26.80
C SER A 345 -31.44 -4.83 27.20
N LEU A 346 -32.42 -4.98 26.29
CA LEU A 346 -33.84 -4.72 26.58
C LEU A 346 -34.41 -5.68 27.63
N VAL A 347 -33.98 -6.94 27.63
CA VAL A 347 -34.42 -7.95 28.63
C VAL A 347 -33.82 -7.64 30.00
N LEU A 348 -32.56 -7.17 30.04
CA LEU A 348 -31.85 -6.91 31.30
C LEU A 348 -32.18 -5.54 31.91
N ILE A 349 -32.82 -4.61 31.17
CA ILE A 349 -33.27 -3.35 31.75
C ILE A 349 -34.35 -3.66 32.82
N PRO A 350 -34.11 -3.31 34.09
CA PRO A 350 -35.12 -3.55 35.13
C PRO A 350 -36.41 -2.80 34.77
N LYS A 351 -37.53 -3.54 34.73
CA LYS A 351 -38.86 -2.88 34.71
C LYS A 351 -39.03 -2.16 36.03
N ARG A 352 -38.81 -0.85 36.04
CA ARG A 352 -39.15 0.03 37.16
C ARG A 352 -40.64 0.32 37.15
#